data_9bedaac8660908e55c97d1650217ece0
#
_entry.id   9bedaac8660908e55c97d1650217ece0
#
_cell.length_a   1.000
_cell.length_b   1.000
_cell.length_c   1.000
_cell.angle_alpha   90.00
_cell.angle_beta   90.00
_cell.angle_gamma   90.00
#
_symmetry.space_group_name_H-M   'P 1'
#
loop_
_entity.id
_entity.type
_entity.pdbx_description
1 polymer ?
#
loop_
_entity_poly.entity_id
_entity_poly.type
_entity_poly.pdbx_seq_one_letter_code
_entity_poly.pdbx_strand_id
1 'polypeptide(L)'
;MEFLGAALLLLLPVMYLALTLGRIQAATFAVEGAAKESARAFVTADSVAQGEARAGVAVSLALADQGFEDVRPADVLSISCSSQHCLAPGSEVATVVRYDVPLPFVPPGVRSWVPLSVPVEAAHVSPVDRYAGARP
;
A
#
# COMPACT_ATOMS: atom_id res chain seq x y z
N MET A 1 -7.49 -1.18 -45.93
CA MET A 1 -6.45 -1.91 -45.17
C MET A 1 -5.54 -0.98 -44.38
N GLU A 2 -5.02 0.09 -44.95
CA GLU A 2 -4.15 1.06 -44.28
C GLU A 2 -4.83 1.77 -43.09
N PHE A 3 -6.10 2.10 -43.18
CA PHE A 3 -6.88 2.72 -42.11
C PHE A 3 -7.01 1.80 -40.86
N LEU A 4 -7.25 0.51 -41.08
CA LEU A 4 -7.34 -0.47 -40.00
C LEU A 4 -5.99 -0.66 -39.29
N GLY A 5 -4.90 -0.70 -40.06
CA GLY A 5 -3.55 -0.80 -39.49
C GLY A 5 -3.18 0.43 -38.64
N ALA A 6 -3.48 1.63 -39.15
CA ALA A 6 -3.22 2.88 -38.46
C ALA A 6 -4.07 3.00 -37.18
N ALA A 7 -5.35 2.60 -37.24
CA ALA A 7 -6.25 2.59 -36.10
C ALA A 7 -5.78 1.63 -34.99
N LEU A 8 -5.35 0.41 -35.35
CA LEU A 8 -4.81 -0.57 -34.39
C LEU A 8 -3.50 -0.06 -33.77
N LEU A 9 -2.62 0.52 -34.54
CA LEU A 9 -1.33 1.03 -34.08
C LEU A 9 -1.49 2.18 -33.07
N LEU A 10 -2.57 2.95 -33.18
CA LEU A 10 -2.91 4.02 -32.22
C LEU A 10 -3.67 3.48 -31.02
N LEU A 11 -4.59 2.54 -31.23
CA LEU A 11 -5.47 2.01 -30.18
C LEU A 11 -4.70 1.20 -29.14
N LEU A 12 -3.74 0.37 -29.54
CA LEU A 12 -2.97 -0.48 -28.64
C LEU A 12 -2.19 0.32 -27.57
N PRO A 13 -1.40 1.36 -27.91
CA PRO A 13 -0.72 2.16 -26.91
C PRO A 13 -1.69 2.94 -26.01
N VAL A 14 -2.80 3.42 -26.52
CA VAL A 14 -3.82 4.11 -25.72
C VAL A 14 -4.45 3.15 -24.71
N MET A 15 -4.83 1.95 -25.12
CA MET A 15 -5.33 0.92 -24.21
C MET A 15 -4.30 0.55 -23.15
N TYR A 16 -3.04 0.37 -23.54
CA TYR A 16 -1.97 0.07 -22.59
C TYR A 16 -1.81 1.18 -21.55
N LEU A 17 -1.80 2.45 -21.97
CA LEU A 17 -1.74 3.59 -21.07
C LEU A 17 -2.94 3.64 -20.11
N ALA A 18 -4.15 3.41 -20.61
CA ALA A 18 -5.36 3.40 -19.79
C ALA A 18 -5.31 2.29 -18.71
N LEU A 19 -4.89 1.08 -19.08
CA LEU A 19 -4.74 -0.04 -18.14
C LEU A 19 -3.64 0.22 -17.10
N THR A 20 -2.51 0.77 -17.52
CA THR A 20 -1.40 1.11 -16.62
C THR A 20 -1.82 2.18 -15.64
N LEU A 21 -2.47 3.24 -16.10
CA LEU A 21 -2.94 4.33 -15.26
C LEU A 21 -3.99 3.84 -14.25
N GLY A 22 -4.95 3.03 -14.69
CA GLY A 22 -5.95 2.40 -13.81
C GLY A 22 -5.30 1.54 -12.72
N ARG A 23 -4.25 0.79 -13.05
CA ARG A 23 -3.53 -0.03 -12.08
C ARG A 23 -2.75 0.81 -11.06
N ILE A 24 -2.13 1.91 -11.47
CA ILE A 24 -1.45 2.85 -10.57
C ILE A 24 -2.46 3.52 -9.63
N GLN A 25 -3.61 3.94 -10.14
CA GLN A 25 -4.67 4.54 -9.33
C GLN A 25 -5.22 3.53 -8.29
N ALA A 26 -5.48 2.29 -8.70
CA ALA A 26 -5.90 1.23 -7.78
C ALA A 26 -4.88 0.99 -6.67
N ALA A 27 -3.58 0.98 -7.00
CA ALA A 27 -2.51 0.85 -6.01
C ALA A 27 -2.44 2.06 -5.06
N THR A 28 -2.63 3.27 -5.56
CA THR A 28 -2.66 4.48 -4.73
C THR A 28 -3.78 4.41 -3.70
N PHE A 29 -5.01 4.05 -4.10
CA PHE A 29 -6.13 3.86 -3.18
C PHE A 29 -5.88 2.72 -2.18
N ALA A 30 -5.29 1.61 -2.64
CA ALA A 30 -4.95 0.49 -1.77
C ALA A 30 -3.96 0.90 -0.68
N VAL A 31 -2.90 1.63 -1.05
CA VAL A 31 -1.85 2.08 -0.14
C VAL A 31 -2.37 3.11 0.86
N GLU A 32 -3.21 4.06 0.42
CA GLU A 32 -3.88 5.03 1.29
C GLU A 32 -4.82 4.34 2.30
N GLY A 33 -5.64 3.42 1.84
CA GLY A 33 -6.51 2.61 2.68
C GLY A 33 -5.71 1.76 3.68
N ALA A 34 -4.65 1.10 3.20
CA ALA A 34 -3.77 0.29 4.02
C ALA A 34 -3.09 1.10 5.13
N ALA A 35 -2.56 2.30 4.83
CA ALA A 35 -1.94 3.16 5.82
C ALA A 35 -2.94 3.58 6.92
N LYS A 36 -4.15 3.98 6.54
CA LYS A 36 -5.20 4.38 7.46
C LYS A 36 -5.67 3.23 8.36
N GLU A 37 -6.01 2.10 7.76
CA GLU A 37 -6.52 0.95 8.51
C GLU A 37 -5.44 0.29 9.38
N SER A 38 -4.19 0.24 8.95
CA SER A 38 -3.09 -0.28 9.74
C SER A 38 -2.81 0.60 10.97
N ALA A 39 -2.82 1.93 10.83
CA ALA A 39 -2.68 2.84 11.96
C ALA A 39 -3.80 2.66 12.97
N ARG A 40 -5.04 2.58 12.50
CA ARG A 40 -6.22 2.36 13.36
C ARG A 40 -6.16 1.00 14.07
N ALA A 41 -5.82 -0.05 13.35
CA ALA A 41 -5.69 -1.39 13.91
C ALA A 41 -4.60 -1.47 15.00
N PHE A 42 -3.52 -0.73 14.81
CA PHE A 42 -2.42 -0.65 15.77
C PHE A 42 -2.85 0.06 17.06
N VAL A 43 -3.39 1.29 16.98
CA VAL A 43 -3.71 2.09 18.18
C VAL A 43 -4.86 1.53 19.02
N THR A 44 -5.68 0.65 18.44
CA THR A 44 -6.79 -0.04 19.15
C THR A 44 -6.40 -1.40 19.73
N ALA A 45 -5.16 -1.85 19.54
CA ALA A 45 -4.69 -3.13 20.05
C ALA A 45 -4.38 -3.09 21.55
N ASP A 46 -4.39 -4.26 22.21
CA ASP A 46 -4.11 -4.38 23.63
C ASP A 46 -2.61 -4.44 23.96
N SER A 47 -1.78 -4.69 22.95
CA SER A 47 -0.31 -4.68 23.06
C SER A 47 0.33 -4.30 21.74
N VAL A 48 1.59 -3.86 21.77
CA VAL A 48 2.36 -3.52 20.58
C VAL A 48 2.46 -4.70 19.62
N ALA A 49 2.77 -5.90 20.11
CA ALA A 49 2.88 -7.11 19.29
C ALA A 49 1.54 -7.45 18.58
N GLN A 50 0.42 -7.30 19.28
CA GLN A 50 -0.90 -7.47 18.68
C GLN A 50 -1.20 -6.36 17.67
N GLY A 51 -0.77 -5.12 17.95
CA GLY A 51 -0.91 -3.98 17.05
C GLY A 51 -0.18 -4.19 15.73
N GLU A 52 1.06 -4.66 15.78
CA GLU A 52 1.86 -5.00 14.59
C GLU A 52 1.20 -6.11 13.77
N ALA A 53 0.73 -7.17 14.44
CA ALA A 53 0.05 -8.27 13.75
C ALA A 53 -1.24 -7.81 13.06
N ARG A 54 -2.10 -7.03 13.76
CA ARG A 54 -3.34 -6.49 13.20
C ARG A 54 -3.09 -5.49 12.07
N ALA A 55 -2.10 -4.62 12.21
CA ALA A 55 -1.69 -3.68 11.18
C ALA A 55 -1.22 -4.41 9.91
N GLY A 56 -0.44 -5.47 10.07
CA GLY A 56 0.01 -6.31 8.96
C GLY A 56 -1.15 -6.96 8.20
N VAL A 57 -2.13 -7.50 8.93
CA VAL A 57 -3.35 -8.08 8.31
C VAL A 57 -4.15 -7.02 7.55
N ALA A 58 -4.31 -5.83 8.14
CA ALA A 58 -5.01 -4.73 7.49
C ALA A 58 -4.36 -4.31 6.16
N VAL A 59 -3.03 -4.24 6.12
CA VAL A 59 -2.27 -3.95 4.89
C VAL A 59 -2.47 -5.04 3.84
N SER A 60 -2.34 -6.32 4.23
CA SER A 60 -2.52 -7.44 3.30
C SER A 60 -3.92 -7.44 2.67
N LEU A 61 -4.95 -7.21 3.48
CA LEU A 61 -6.33 -7.15 3.01
C LEU A 61 -6.57 -5.98 2.06
N ALA A 62 -6.11 -4.78 2.43
CA ALA A 62 -6.30 -3.59 1.61
C ALA A 62 -5.62 -3.70 0.23
N LEU A 63 -4.44 -4.32 0.17
CA LEU A 63 -3.74 -4.57 -1.09
C LEU A 63 -4.41 -5.68 -1.91
N ALA A 64 -4.81 -6.79 -1.26
CA ALA A 64 -5.50 -7.90 -1.92
C ALA A 64 -6.85 -7.49 -2.52
N ASP A 65 -7.61 -6.63 -1.85
CA ASP A 65 -8.90 -6.09 -2.34
C ASP A 65 -8.76 -5.34 -3.67
N GLN A 66 -7.59 -4.82 -3.96
CA GLN A 66 -7.26 -4.14 -5.23
C GLN A 66 -6.48 -5.03 -6.21
N GLY A 67 -6.40 -6.34 -5.91
CA GLY A 67 -5.75 -7.33 -6.77
C GLY A 67 -4.21 -7.38 -6.64
N PHE A 68 -3.64 -6.84 -5.56
CA PHE A 68 -2.22 -6.95 -5.24
C PHE A 68 -2.03 -8.05 -4.18
N GLU A 69 -2.07 -9.28 -4.64
CA GLU A 69 -1.90 -10.46 -3.81
C GLU A 69 -0.39 -10.75 -3.56
N ASP A 70 -0.11 -11.64 -2.62
CA ASP A 70 1.26 -12.11 -2.26
C ASP A 70 2.21 -11.02 -1.75
N VAL A 71 1.67 -9.94 -1.20
CA VAL A 71 2.47 -8.88 -0.57
C VAL A 71 2.68 -9.19 0.91
N ARG A 72 3.96 -9.28 1.32
CA ARG A 72 4.30 -9.44 2.74
C ARG A 72 4.26 -8.10 3.43
N PRO A 73 3.48 -7.93 4.52
CA PRO A 73 3.39 -6.67 5.24
C PRO A 73 4.74 -6.10 5.68
N ALA A 74 5.67 -6.96 6.09
CA ALA A 74 7.01 -6.57 6.52
C ALA A 74 7.84 -5.84 5.44
N ASP A 75 7.53 -6.07 4.16
CA ASP A 75 8.25 -5.44 3.05
C ASP A 75 7.69 -4.06 2.67
N VAL A 76 6.45 -3.77 3.08
CA VAL A 76 5.71 -2.59 2.62
C VAL A 76 5.24 -1.66 3.74
N LEU A 77 5.15 -2.17 4.98
CA LEU A 77 4.65 -1.42 6.13
C LEU A 77 5.79 -0.99 7.06
N SER A 78 5.84 0.29 7.37
CA SER A 78 6.68 0.85 8.43
C SER A 78 5.80 1.50 9.49
N ILE A 79 6.08 1.21 10.76
CA ILE A 79 5.37 1.78 11.90
C ILE A 79 6.38 2.57 12.74
N SER A 80 6.03 3.79 13.10
CA SER A 80 6.83 4.65 13.98
C SER A 80 5.95 5.28 15.05
N CYS A 81 6.51 5.46 16.23
CA CYS A 81 5.80 5.98 17.39
C CYS A 81 6.44 7.27 17.88
N SER A 82 5.62 8.22 18.33
CA SER A 82 6.10 9.49 18.88
C SER A 82 6.75 9.34 20.27
N SER A 83 6.51 8.24 20.96
CA SER A 83 7.05 7.93 22.28
C SER A 83 7.70 6.55 22.32
N GLN A 84 8.52 6.29 23.35
CA GLN A 84 9.14 4.97 23.57
C GLN A 84 8.11 3.86 23.80
N HIS A 85 6.95 4.19 24.35
CA HIS A 85 5.81 3.29 24.52
C HIS A 85 4.76 3.66 23.47
N CYS A 86 4.70 2.91 22.39
CA CYS A 86 3.84 3.20 21.24
C CYS A 86 2.36 3.35 21.60
N LEU A 87 1.87 2.60 22.59
CA LEU A 87 0.48 2.65 23.04
C LEU A 87 0.27 3.50 24.31
N ALA A 88 1.22 4.40 24.62
CA ALA A 88 1.03 5.35 25.73
C ALA A 88 -0.15 6.29 25.42
N PRO A 89 -1.01 6.57 26.42
CA PRO A 89 -2.13 7.49 26.25
C PRO A 89 -1.68 8.85 25.71
N GLY A 90 -2.29 9.31 24.63
CA GLY A 90 -1.97 10.61 23.99
C GLY A 90 -0.72 10.58 23.08
N SER A 91 -0.07 9.44 22.91
CA SER A 91 0.98 9.29 21.88
C SER A 91 0.39 9.20 20.48
N GLU A 92 1.23 9.32 19.48
CA GLU A 92 0.86 9.20 18.08
C GLU A 92 1.61 8.03 17.42
N VAL A 93 0.91 7.31 16.57
CA VAL A 93 1.47 6.24 15.77
C VAL A 93 1.35 6.62 14.30
N ALA A 94 2.48 6.69 13.62
CA ALA A 94 2.53 6.91 12.18
C ALA A 94 2.80 5.58 11.47
N THR A 95 1.99 5.29 10.46
CA THR A 95 2.17 4.16 9.56
C THR A 95 2.47 4.67 8.17
N VAL A 96 3.45 4.07 7.52
CA VAL A 96 3.81 4.35 6.13
C VAL A 96 3.71 3.04 5.37
N VAL A 97 2.94 3.04 4.29
CA VAL A 97 2.83 1.91 3.38
C VAL A 97 3.40 2.32 2.04
N ARG A 98 4.38 1.55 1.57
CA ARG A 98 5.04 1.77 0.28
C ARG A 98 4.97 0.50 -0.55
N TYR A 99 4.50 0.63 -1.78
CA TYR A 99 4.37 -0.48 -2.70
C TYR A 99 4.86 -0.11 -4.10
N ASP A 100 5.67 -0.98 -4.69
CA ASP A 100 6.15 -0.82 -6.05
C ASP A 100 5.20 -1.55 -7.02
N VAL A 101 4.41 -0.77 -7.76
CA VAL A 101 3.40 -1.28 -8.70
C VAL A 101 4.09 -1.80 -9.95
N PRO A 102 4.05 -3.11 -10.23
CA PRO A 102 4.61 -3.64 -11.48
C PRO A 102 3.77 -3.20 -12.67
N LEU A 103 4.42 -2.78 -13.76
CA LEU A 103 3.74 -2.46 -15.00
C LEU A 103 3.11 -3.72 -15.61
N PRO A 104 1.87 -3.64 -16.12
CA PRO A 104 1.19 -4.76 -16.76
C PRO A 104 1.87 -5.15 -18.08
N PHE A 105 1.74 -6.42 -18.47
CA PHE A 105 2.17 -6.95 -19.77
C PHE A 105 3.66 -6.78 -20.13
N VAL A 106 4.52 -6.61 -19.14
CA VAL A 106 5.97 -6.55 -19.37
C VAL A 106 6.54 -7.95 -19.36
N PRO A 107 7.21 -8.40 -20.44
CA PRO A 107 7.84 -9.72 -20.50
C PRO A 107 8.91 -9.87 -19.42
N PRO A 108 9.09 -11.09 -18.85
CA PRO A 108 10.08 -11.34 -17.80
C PRO A 108 11.52 -10.96 -18.17
N GLY A 109 11.90 -11.12 -19.43
CA GLY A 109 13.23 -10.76 -19.94
C GLY A 109 13.51 -9.25 -19.92
N VAL A 110 12.48 -8.40 -20.08
CA VAL A 110 12.62 -6.94 -20.01
C VAL A 110 12.71 -6.46 -18.58
N ARG A 111 12.02 -7.11 -17.65
CA ARG A 111 12.05 -6.77 -16.21
C ARG A 111 13.43 -6.95 -15.57
N SER A 112 14.25 -7.83 -16.09
CA SER A 112 15.62 -8.03 -15.60
C SER A 112 16.58 -6.89 -15.99
N TRP A 113 16.25 -6.11 -17.00
CA TRP A 113 17.09 -5.04 -17.54
C TRP A 113 16.67 -3.65 -17.07
N VAL A 114 15.37 -3.44 -16.88
CA VAL A 114 14.80 -2.15 -16.45
C VAL A 114 13.81 -2.41 -15.33
N PRO A 115 13.96 -1.78 -14.15
CA PRO A 115 12.98 -1.86 -13.09
C PRO A 115 11.72 -1.10 -13.52
N LEU A 116 10.78 -1.82 -14.12
CA LEU A 116 9.52 -1.28 -14.63
C LEU A 116 8.45 -1.36 -13.54
N SER A 117 8.61 -0.56 -12.50
CA SER A 117 7.64 -0.40 -11.42
C SER A 117 7.47 1.07 -11.07
N VAL A 118 6.30 1.43 -10.60
CA VAL A 118 5.99 2.78 -10.14
C VAL A 118 5.80 2.71 -8.62
N PRO A 119 6.65 3.40 -7.82
CA PRO A 119 6.47 3.43 -6.38
C PRO A 119 5.27 4.29 -6.00
N VAL A 120 4.40 3.75 -5.15
CA VAL A 120 3.31 4.48 -4.51
C VAL A 120 3.48 4.40 -2.99
N GLU A 121 3.24 5.51 -2.31
CA GLU A 121 3.44 5.59 -0.87
C GLU A 121 2.32 6.42 -0.25
N ALA A 122 1.86 6.00 0.93
CA ALA A 122 0.97 6.79 1.75
C ALA A 122 1.36 6.66 3.22
N ALA A 123 1.17 7.75 3.96
CA ALA A 123 1.40 7.82 5.39
C ALA A 123 0.11 8.23 6.10
N HIS A 124 -0.12 7.67 7.27
CA HIS A 124 -1.22 8.06 8.14
C HIS A 124 -0.78 8.11 9.60
N VAL A 125 -1.24 9.13 10.33
CA VAL A 125 -0.97 9.29 11.76
C VAL A 125 -2.26 9.12 12.52
N SER A 126 -2.25 8.23 13.51
CA SER A 126 -3.39 8.02 14.43
C SER A 126 -2.98 8.28 15.87
N PRO A 127 -3.74 9.09 16.61
CA PRO A 127 -3.51 9.28 18.05
C PRO A 127 -3.98 8.07 18.85
N VAL A 128 -3.24 7.73 19.89
CA VAL A 128 -3.66 6.79 20.91
C VAL A 128 -4.62 7.52 21.85
N ASP A 129 -5.75 6.88 22.20
CA ASP A 129 -6.74 7.47 23.09
C ASP A 129 -6.11 7.91 24.42
N ARG A 130 -6.32 9.17 24.79
CA ARG A 130 -5.80 9.76 26.05
C ARG A 130 -6.42 9.15 27.28
N TYR A 131 -7.61 8.60 27.15
CA TYR A 131 -8.36 7.97 28.26
C TYR A 131 -8.16 6.45 28.32
N ALA A 132 -7.43 5.87 27.38
CA ALA A 132 -7.07 4.48 27.44
C ALA A 132 -6.10 4.21 28.60
N GLY A 133 -6.25 3.08 29.25
CA GLY A 133 -5.25 2.61 30.22
C GLY A 133 -3.89 2.37 29.55
N ALA A 134 -2.79 2.44 30.32
CA ALA A 134 -1.48 2.09 29.82
C ALA A 134 -1.47 0.62 29.34
N ARG A 135 -1.02 0.39 28.12
CA ARG A 135 -0.96 -0.94 27.48
C ARG A 135 0.49 -1.26 27.12
N PRO A 136 0.88 -2.51 27.29
CA PRO A 136 2.24 -2.95 26.96
C PRO A 136 2.54 -2.97 25.47
#